data_7eb6a3c165cb10f2bbd0326faf8cf9db
#
_entry.id   7eb6a3c165cb10f2bbd0326faf8cf9db
#
_cell.length_a   1.000
_cell.length_b   1.000
_cell.length_c   1.000
_cell.angle_alpha   90.00
_cell.angle_beta   90.00
_cell.angle_gamma   90.00
#
_symmetry.space_group_name_H-M   'P 1'
#
loop_
_entity.id
_entity.type
_entity.pdbx_description
1 polymer ?
#
loop_
_entity_poly.entity_id
_entity_poly.type
_entity_poly.pdbx_seq_one_letter_code
_entity_poly.pdbx_strand_id
1 'polypeptide(L)'
;MSIEHASVRALHKPWGVRDLQPWSGIDATGDAVGELWFERADSNAPTPALLLKLLFTSAPLSIQVHPDDTFARAMGMPNGKSEAWYIISAEPGAQIGVG
;
A
#
# COMPACT_ATOMS: atom_id res chain seq x y z
N MET A 1 -3.54 18.55 20.92
CA MET A 1 -3.34 17.56 19.84
C MET A 1 -1.89 17.63 19.36
N SER A 2 -1.21 16.51 19.33
CA SER A 2 0.16 16.44 18.80
C SER A 2 0.16 15.83 17.40
N ILE A 3 1.11 16.26 16.58
CA ILE A 3 1.33 15.69 15.24
C ILE A 3 2.49 14.72 15.33
N GLU A 4 2.29 13.52 14.79
CA GLU A 4 3.28 12.48 14.73
C GLU A 4 3.66 12.23 13.27
N HIS A 5 4.97 12.24 12.99
CA HIS A 5 5.45 11.87 11.66
C HIS A 5 5.48 10.36 11.51
N ALA A 6 4.90 9.86 10.43
CA ALA A 6 4.95 8.45 10.11
C ALA A 6 6.36 8.06 9.67
N SER A 7 6.75 6.83 9.95
CA SER A 7 7.88 6.20 9.28
C SER A 7 7.40 5.57 7.97
N VAL A 8 8.29 5.51 6.98
CA VAL A 8 7.96 4.99 5.66
C VAL A 8 8.76 3.73 5.42
N ARG A 9 8.07 2.64 5.08
CA ARG A 9 8.70 1.38 4.70
C ARG A 9 8.47 1.13 3.22
N ALA A 10 9.56 0.96 2.47
CA ALA A 10 9.50 0.63 1.05
C ALA A 10 9.45 -0.89 0.87
N LEU A 11 8.51 -1.37 0.05
CA LEU A 11 8.41 -2.77 -0.32
C LEU A 11 8.78 -2.93 -1.80
N HIS A 12 9.78 -3.77 -2.03
CA HIS A 12 10.25 -4.05 -3.38
C HIS A 12 9.35 -5.07 -4.05
N LYS A 13 8.88 -4.75 -5.23
CA LYS A 13 7.98 -5.58 -6.02
C LYS A 13 8.43 -5.58 -7.48
N PRO A 14 8.38 -6.73 -8.17
CA PRO A 14 8.78 -6.78 -9.58
C PRO A 14 7.91 -5.90 -10.49
N TRP A 15 6.68 -5.63 -10.08
CA TRP A 15 5.76 -4.73 -10.81
C TRP A 15 5.89 -3.26 -10.40
N GLY A 16 6.83 -2.93 -9.52
CA GLY A 16 7.08 -1.57 -9.07
C GLY A 16 7.83 -0.72 -10.07
N VAL A 17 8.30 0.45 -9.60
CA VAL A 17 9.02 1.43 -10.40
C VAL A 17 10.37 1.77 -9.75
N ARG A 18 11.27 2.35 -10.55
CA ARG A 18 12.60 2.76 -10.07
C ARG A 18 12.74 4.26 -9.86
N ASP A 19 11.76 5.04 -10.29
CA ASP A 19 11.68 6.48 -10.05
C ASP A 19 10.33 6.77 -9.40
N LEU A 20 10.36 7.17 -8.13
CA LEU A 20 9.18 7.47 -7.34
C LEU A 20 8.80 8.96 -7.38
N GLN A 21 9.59 9.79 -8.06
CA GLN A 21 9.35 11.22 -8.14
C GLN A 21 8.07 11.52 -8.93
N PRO A 22 7.32 12.55 -8.59
CA PRO A 22 7.57 13.52 -7.51
C PRO A 22 7.02 13.08 -6.13
N TRP A 23 6.55 11.85 -6.00
CA TRP A 23 5.80 11.39 -4.83
C TRP A 23 6.68 11.00 -3.64
N SER A 24 7.92 10.61 -3.90
CA SER A 24 8.89 10.24 -2.87
C SER A 24 10.31 10.50 -3.36
N GLY A 25 11.19 10.86 -2.43
CA GLY A 25 12.61 10.99 -2.67
C GLY A 25 13.40 9.71 -2.42
N ILE A 26 12.72 8.60 -2.13
CA ILE A 26 13.38 7.31 -1.88
C ILE A 26 14.05 6.84 -3.17
N ASP A 27 15.32 6.43 -3.07
CA ASP A 27 16.08 5.88 -4.19
C ASP A 27 15.68 4.42 -4.42
N ALA A 28 15.10 4.14 -5.57
CA ALA A 28 14.68 2.82 -5.99
C ALA A 28 15.44 2.31 -7.23
N THR A 29 16.59 2.90 -7.55
CA THR A 29 17.36 2.53 -8.75
C THR A 29 17.96 1.12 -8.66
N GLY A 30 18.20 0.61 -7.44
CA GLY A 30 18.67 -0.76 -7.24
C GLY A 30 17.57 -1.78 -7.51
N ASP A 31 16.50 -1.73 -6.72
CA ASP A 31 15.33 -2.62 -6.84
C ASP A 31 14.06 -1.79 -6.97
N ALA A 32 13.19 -2.17 -7.90
CA ALA A 32 11.91 -1.50 -8.08
C ALA A 32 11.07 -1.50 -6.79
N VAL A 33 10.49 -0.35 -6.47
CA VAL A 33 9.59 -0.19 -5.33
C VAL A 33 8.15 -0.21 -5.83
N GLY A 34 7.33 -1.06 -5.25
CA GLY A 34 5.91 -1.17 -5.58
C GLY A 34 5.00 -0.51 -4.55
N GLU A 35 5.40 -0.50 -3.29
CA GLU A 35 4.57 0.04 -2.22
C GLU A 35 5.42 0.84 -1.24
N LEU A 36 4.86 1.95 -0.77
CA LEU A 36 5.34 2.66 0.41
C LEU A 36 4.27 2.56 1.49
N TRP A 37 4.63 2.04 2.63
CA TRP A 37 3.74 1.89 3.78
C TRP A 37 4.05 2.96 4.80
N PHE A 38 3.02 3.67 5.24
CA PHE A 38 3.14 4.68 6.28
C PHE A 38 2.75 4.09 7.61
N GLU A 39 3.72 3.94 8.50
CA GLU A 39 3.56 3.26 9.78
C GLU A 39 3.87 4.22 10.93
N ARG A 40 3.44 3.88 12.14
CA ARG A 40 3.83 4.65 13.31
C ARG A 40 5.32 4.49 13.57
N ALA A 41 5.99 5.60 13.85
CA ALA A 41 7.41 5.59 14.14
C ALA A 41 7.73 4.85 15.45
N ASP A 42 6.81 4.89 16.43
CA ASP A 42 6.93 4.15 17.68
C ASP A 42 6.51 2.69 17.47
N SER A 43 7.48 1.79 17.45
CA SER A 43 7.25 0.36 17.25
C SER A 43 6.48 -0.30 18.40
N ASN A 44 6.42 0.34 19.57
CA ASN A 44 5.67 -0.16 20.74
C ASN A 44 4.23 0.36 20.78
N ALA A 45 3.87 1.28 19.88
CA ALA A 45 2.51 1.77 19.79
C ALA A 45 1.56 0.68 19.27
N PRO A 46 0.28 0.71 19.65
CA PRO A 46 -0.71 -0.22 19.10
C PRO A 46 -0.77 -0.12 17.57
N THR A 47 -0.97 -1.25 16.90
CA THR A 47 -1.19 -1.27 15.46
C THR A 47 -2.46 -0.49 15.12
N PRO A 48 -2.39 0.55 14.28
CA PRO A 48 -3.58 1.29 13.90
C PRO A 48 -4.52 0.44 13.04
N ALA A 49 -5.82 0.76 13.10
CA ALA A 49 -6.82 0.08 12.29
C ALA A 49 -6.73 0.45 10.80
N LEU A 50 -6.07 1.56 10.49
CA LEU A 50 -5.91 2.07 9.13
C LEU A 50 -4.44 1.99 8.71
N LEU A 51 -4.21 1.45 7.52
CA LEU A 51 -2.90 1.47 6.89
C LEU A 51 -2.97 2.29 5.61
N LEU A 52 -2.17 3.34 5.54
CA LEU A 52 -2.03 4.16 4.35
C LEU A 52 -0.83 3.69 3.53
N LYS A 53 -1.06 3.52 2.22
CA LYS A 53 -0.02 3.11 1.28
C LYS A 53 -0.01 4.00 0.06
N LEU A 54 1.15 4.16 -0.57
CA LEU A 54 1.28 4.57 -1.96
C LEU A 54 1.69 3.36 -2.79
N LEU A 55 0.99 3.14 -3.90
CA LEU A 55 1.32 2.07 -4.85
C LEU A 55 1.89 2.67 -6.13
N PHE A 56 2.97 2.07 -6.60
CA PHE A 56 3.65 2.45 -7.85
C PHE A 56 3.71 1.22 -8.74
N THR A 57 3.07 1.28 -9.91
CA THR A 57 2.93 0.11 -10.76
C THR A 57 3.48 0.36 -12.15
N SER A 58 4.26 -0.58 -12.67
CA SER A 58 4.74 -0.62 -14.05
C SER A 58 4.19 -1.84 -14.82
N ALA A 59 3.47 -2.72 -14.12
CA ALA A 59 2.90 -3.95 -14.66
C ALA A 59 1.63 -4.30 -13.88
N PRO A 60 0.78 -5.20 -14.38
CA PRO A 60 -0.42 -5.63 -13.68
C PRO A 60 -0.13 -6.25 -12.32
N LEU A 61 -0.98 -5.95 -11.35
CA LEU A 61 -0.95 -6.56 -10.03
C LEU A 61 -1.73 -7.87 -10.04
N SER A 62 -1.46 -8.71 -9.03
CA SER A 62 -2.26 -9.92 -8.81
C SER A 62 -3.70 -9.56 -8.47
N ILE A 63 -4.63 -10.41 -8.91
CA ILE A 63 -6.04 -10.27 -8.57
C ILE A 63 -6.26 -10.87 -7.18
N GLN A 64 -6.83 -10.09 -6.27
CA GLN A 64 -7.08 -10.50 -4.90
C GLN A 64 -8.48 -10.10 -4.47
N VAL A 65 -9.08 -10.92 -3.61
CA VAL A 65 -10.34 -10.61 -2.94
C VAL A 65 -10.09 -10.60 -1.44
N HIS A 66 -10.45 -9.51 -0.80
CA HIS A 66 -10.29 -9.35 0.65
C HIS A 66 -11.65 -9.46 1.33
N PRO A 67 -11.82 -10.38 2.29
CA PRO A 67 -13.09 -10.54 3.00
C PRO A 67 -13.33 -9.41 4.00
N ASP A 68 -14.58 -9.17 4.35
CA ASP A 68 -14.94 -8.35 5.50
C ASP A 68 -14.57 -9.05 6.82
N ASP A 69 -14.73 -8.35 7.95
CA ASP A 69 -14.37 -8.88 9.26
C ASP A 69 -15.17 -10.14 9.62
N THR A 70 -16.45 -10.17 9.33
CA THR A 70 -17.33 -11.30 9.64
C THR A 70 -16.88 -12.55 8.91
N PHE A 71 -16.64 -12.44 7.61
CA PHE A 71 -16.21 -13.56 6.78
C PHE A 71 -14.81 -14.03 7.16
N ALA A 72 -13.90 -13.09 7.40
CA ALA A 72 -12.53 -13.39 7.79
C ALA A 72 -12.47 -14.16 9.10
N ARG A 73 -13.26 -13.74 10.10
CA ARG A 73 -13.33 -14.44 11.39
C ARG A 73 -13.92 -15.83 11.26
N ALA A 74 -14.91 -16.01 10.40
CA ALA A 74 -15.48 -17.32 10.11
C ALA A 74 -14.46 -18.28 9.50
N MET A 75 -13.44 -17.76 8.80
CA MET A 75 -12.34 -18.53 8.22
C MET A 75 -11.14 -18.65 9.15
N GLY A 76 -11.22 -18.19 10.38
CA GLY A 76 -10.14 -18.29 11.37
C GLY A 76 -9.13 -17.14 11.32
N MET A 77 -9.36 -16.09 10.54
CA MET A 77 -8.55 -14.90 10.52
C MET A 77 -9.01 -13.89 11.56
N PRO A 78 -8.10 -13.09 12.16
CA PRO A 78 -8.51 -12.12 13.19
C PRO A 78 -9.38 -10.99 12.63
N ASN A 79 -9.11 -10.51 11.42
CA ASN A 79 -9.83 -9.41 10.77
C ASN A 79 -9.88 -9.62 9.26
N GLY A 80 -10.89 -9.02 8.63
CA GLY A 80 -10.94 -8.84 7.20
C GLY A 80 -10.09 -7.66 6.75
N LYS A 81 -10.22 -7.31 5.47
CA LYS A 81 -9.53 -6.18 4.90
C LYS A 81 -10.47 -5.40 4.01
N SER A 82 -10.82 -4.18 4.44
CA SER A 82 -11.55 -3.23 3.63
C SER A 82 -10.57 -2.26 3.01
N GLU A 83 -10.72 -1.94 1.74
CA GLU A 83 -9.82 -1.07 1.00
C GLU A 83 -10.59 0.03 0.29
N ALA A 84 -9.94 1.17 0.17
CA ALA A 84 -10.35 2.25 -0.71
C ALA A 84 -9.13 2.72 -1.49
N TRP A 85 -9.32 3.02 -2.77
CA TRP A 85 -8.25 3.45 -3.66
C TRP A 85 -8.56 4.84 -4.19
N TYR A 86 -7.54 5.67 -4.23
CA TYR A 86 -7.58 6.97 -4.89
C TYR A 86 -6.46 7.00 -5.93
N ILE A 87 -6.81 7.22 -7.19
CA ILE A 87 -5.82 7.27 -8.28
C ILE A 87 -5.26 8.68 -8.35
N ILE A 88 -3.99 8.82 -8.03
CA ILE A 88 -3.30 10.11 -8.04
C ILE A 88 -2.80 10.45 -9.45
N SER A 89 -2.29 9.45 -10.16
CA SER A 89 -1.74 9.62 -11.51
C SER A 89 -1.89 8.32 -12.29
N ALA A 90 -2.14 8.41 -13.58
CA ALA A 90 -2.24 7.25 -14.45
C ALA A 90 -1.77 7.60 -15.85
N GLU A 91 -1.02 6.69 -16.47
CA GLU A 91 -0.66 6.82 -17.87
C GLU A 91 -1.88 6.55 -18.77
N PRO A 92 -1.89 7.07 -20.02
CA PRO A 92 -2.95 6.74 -20.96
C PRO A 92 -3.09 5.22 -21.16
N GLY A 93 -4.32 4.73 -21.07
CA GLY A 93 -4.60 3.31 -21.20
C GLY A 93 -4.46 2.48 -19.93
N ALA A 94 -4.06 3.11 -18.81
CA ALA A 94 -4.02 2.41 -17.52
C ALA A 94 -5.42 1.94 -17.12
N GLN A 95 -5.49 0.76 -16.50
CA GLN A 95 -6.76 0.13 -16.13
C GLN A 95 -6.74 -0.35 -14.70
N ILE A 96 -7.91 -0.35 -14.07
CA ILE A 96 -8.13 -0.95 -12.76
C ILE A 96 -9.34 -1.88 -12.86
N GLY A 97 -9.20 -3.09 -12.32
CA GLY A 97 -10.29 -4.03 -12.24
C GLY A 97 -11.14 -3.78 -11.00
N VAL A 98 -12.46 -3.79 -11.14
CA VAL A 98 -13.42 -3.67 -10.06
C VAL A 98 -14.38 -4.85 -10.15
N GLY A 99 -14.53 -5.58 -9.05
CA GLY A 99 -15.38 -6.76 -9.02
C GLY A 99 -16.25 -6.88 -7.80
#